data_12297466cc3ce550df8deb12fdf7374c
#
_entry.id   12297466cc3ce550df8deb12fdf7374c
#
_cell.length_a   1.000
_cell.length_b   1.000
_cell.length_c   1.000
_cell.angle_alpha   90.00
_cell.angle_beta   90.00
_cell.angle_gamma   90.00
#
_symmetry.space_group_name_H-M   'P 1'
#
loop_
_entity.id
_entity.type
_entity.pdbx_description
1 polymer ?
#
loop_
_entity_poly.entity_id
_entity_poly.type
_entity_poly.pdbx_seq_one_letter_code
_entity_poly.pdbx_strand_id
1 'polypeptide(L)'
;MIEVTLVSHLQVMKYINKLLLTTIICIFTSLTIFGQNISIYRQQHQKLLANQTRITERIDWRLKQEHYKKTFESELFERELFVTNWDNEKLNPYSTEPTIGERIDIRSYVNPVRTNVVNSHYGYRSRFGRNHYGIDLKASTGDTIYAAFSGKIRLTKFDRGGYGFYVVIRHENKLETLYGHLSRFLVKENQYVKEGEAIGIAGNTGRSTGPHLHFEFRYNGKCINPEKLIDFETHSPLTGFYIYAPESNRKNINVASNRTVRKHKKRR
;
A
#
# COMPACT_ATOMS: atom_id res chain seq x y z
N MET A 1 35.97 12.83 -87.19
CA MET A 1 36.79 13.04 -85.98
C MET A 1 35.93 13.55 -84.79
N ILE A 2 34.83 14.24 -85.00
CA ILE A 2 33.99 14.84 -83.91
C ILE A 2 33.08 13.82 -83.21
N GLU A 3 32.61 12.76 -83.86
CA GLU A 3 31.74 11.73 -83.27
C GLU A 3 32.42 10.82 -82.22
N VAL A 4 33.73 10.49 -82.47
CA VAL A 4 34.44 9.64 -81.52
C VAL A 4 34.74 10.30 -80.18
N THR A 5 34.93 11.61 -80.17
CA THR A 5 35.16 12.42 -78.98
C THR A 5 33.86 12.59 -78.14
N LEU A 6 32.69 12.64 -78.77
CA LEU A 6 31.40 12.82 -78.05
C LEU A 6 31.02 11.52 -77.32
N VAL A 7 31.25 10.36 -77.93
CA VAL A 7 30.95 9.03 -77.35
C VAL A 7 31.85 8.76 -76.13
N SER A 8 33.14 9.15 -76.23
CA SER A 8 34.09 9.04 -75.08
C SER A 8 33.72 9.92 -73.92
N HIS A 9 33.28 11.15 -74.20
CA HIS A 9 32.78 12.07 -73.15
C HIS A 9 31.52 11.56 -72.46
N LEU A 10 30.59 10.96 -73.19
CA LEU A 10 29.36 10.42 -72.63
C LEU A 10 29.64 9.19 -71.74
N GLN A 11 30.59 8.35 -72.09
CA GLN A 11 31.04 7.21 -71.30
C GLN A 11 31.73 7.66 -69.99
N VAL A 12 32.59 8.65 -70.05
CA VAL A 12 33.28 9.22 -68.89
C VAL A 12 32.26 9.83 -67.95
N MET A 13 31.28 10.59 -68.43
CA MET A 13 30.21 11.17 -67.62
C MET A 13 29.34 10.11 -66.95
N LYS A 14 29.00 9.00 -67.66
CA LYS A 14 28.29 7.85 -67.08
C LYS A 14 29.12 7.22 -65.96
N TYR A 15 30.42 7.09 -66.13
CA TYR A 15 31.31 6.49 -65.12
C TYR A 15 31.44 7.39 -63.88
N ILE A 16 31.58 8.71 -64.05
CA ILE A 16 31.62 9.68 -62.99
C ILE A 16 30.30 9.72 -62.20
N ASN A 17 29.16 9.70 -62.90
CA ASN A 17 27.83 9.63 -62.25
C ASN A 17 27.62 8.36 -61.47
N LYS A 18 28.10 7.21 -62.00
CA LYS A 18 28.03 5.92 -61.28
C LYS A 18 28.92 5.93 -60.04
N LEU A 19 30.13 6.53 -60.12
CA LEU A 19 31.02 6.65 -58.97
C LEU A 19 30.47 7.58 -57.92
N LEU A 20 29.88 8.73 -58.31
CA LEU A 20 29.20 9.65 -57.42
C LEU A 20 28.00 8.98 -56.71
N LEU A 21 27.19 8.22 -57.43
CA LEU A 21 26.05 7.52 -56.88
C LEU A 21 26.48 6.47 -55.83
N THR A 22 27.53 5.71 -56.13
CA THR A 22 28.07 4.71 -55.21
C THR A 22 28.65 5.34 -53.95
N THR A 23 29.37 6.45 -54.04
CA THR A 23 29.87 7.18 -52.85
C THR A 23 28.76 7.76 -52.02
N ILE A 24 27.72 8.34 -52.62
CA ILE A 24 26.54 8.83 -51.90
C ILE A 24 25.82 7.67 -51.15
N ILE A 25 25.64 6.54 -51.80
CA ILE A 25 25.03 5.34 -51.16
C ILE A 25 25.87 4.86 -49.96
N CYS A 26 27.21 4.80 -50.12
CA CYS A 26 28.12 4.43 -49.03
C CYS A 26 28.07 5.39 -47.86
N ILE A 27 27.96 6.68 -48.12
CA ILE A 27 27.83 7.71 -47.07
C ILE A 27 26.47 7.56 -46.31
N PHE A 28 25.38 7.36 -47.06
CA PHE A 28 24.04 7.14 -46.45
C PHE A 28 23.99 5.86 -45.62
N THR A 29 24.54 4.77 -46.11
CA THR A 29 24.59 3.51 -45.34
C THR A 29 25.45 3.63 -44.08
N SER A 30 26.60 4.31 -44.16
CA SER A 30 27.44 4.58 -42.99
C SER A 30 26.74 5.44 -41.94
N LEU A 31 26.00 6.47 -42.37
CA LEU A 31 25.22 7.35 -41.47
C LEU A 31 24.07 6.60 -40.81
N THR A 32 23.38 5.71 -41.54
CA THR A 32 22.31 4.90 -40.95
C THR A 32 22.83 3.88 -39.94
N ILE A 33 23.95 3.21 -40.24
CA ILE A 33 24.61 2.29 -39.31
C ILE A 33 25.07 3.01 -38.04
N PHE A 34 25.68 4.21 -38.20
CA PHE A 34 26.11 5.04 -37.08
C PHE A 34 24.93 5.48 -36.21
N GLY A 35 23.82 5.92 -36.84
CA GLY A 35 22.60 6.30 -36.14
C GLY A 35 21.96 5.11 -35.35
N GLN A 36 21.96 3.92 -35.94
CA GLN A 36 21.47 2.70 -35.26
C GLN A 36 22.36 2.32 -34.07
N ASN A 37 23.68 2.41 -34.20
CA ASN A 37 24.62 2.15 -33.11
C ASN A 37 24.43 3.13 -31.95
N ILE A 38 24.22 4.42 -32.23
CA ILE A 38 23.90 5.42 -31.20
C ILE A 38 22.57 5.10 -30.48
N SER A 39 21.56 4.68 -31.23
CA SER A 39 20.27 4.30 -30.68
C SER A 39 20.38 3.11 -29.72
N ILE A 40 21.09 2.06 -30.11
CA ILE A 40 21.35 0.87 -29.31
C ILE A 40 22.13 1.23 -28.04
N TYR A 41 23.19 2.05 -28.17
CA TYR A 41 23.98 2.52 -27.04
C TYR A 41 23.12 3.32 -26.04
N ARG A 42 22.28 4.22 -26.54
CA ARG A 42 21.34 5.02 -25.71
C ARG A 42 20.34 4.14 -24.97
N GLN A 43 19.79 3.12 -25.64
CA GLN A 43 18.87 2.14 -25.02
C GLN A 43 19.56 1.30 -23.93
N GLN A 44 20.80 0.84 -24.17
CA GLN A 44 21.57 0.09 -23.18
C GLN A 44 21.90 0.96 -21.96
N HIS A 45 22.31 2.21 -22.18
CA HIS A 45 22.60 3.17 -21.13
C HIS A 45 21.37 3.48 -20.28
N GLN A 46 20.20 3.67 -20.91
CA GLN A 46 18.93 3.86 -20.17
C GLN A 46 18.55 2.64 -19.34
N LYS A 47 18.74 1.43 -19.85
CA LYS A 47 18.51 0.18 -19.08
C LYS A 47 19.46 0.05 -17.88
N LEU A 48 20.73 0.43 -18.05
CA LEU A 48 21.71 0.43 -16.95
C LEU A 48 21.32 1.44 -15.87
N LEU A 49 20.94 2.66 -16.24
CA LEU A 49 20.47 3.69 -15.30
C LEU A 49 19.22 3.23 -14.56
N ALA A 50 18.23 2.68 -15.26
CA ALA A 50 17.02 2.17 -14.64
C ALA A 50 17.29 1.01 -13.64
N ASN A 51 18.25 0.13 -13.98
CA ASN A 51 18.67 -0.95 -13.07
C ASN A 51 19.42 -0.38 -11.85
N GLN A 52 20.26 0.63 -12.05
CA GLN A 52 20.99 1.30 -10.98
C GLN A 52 20.02 1.97 -10.00
N THR A 53 19.00 2.68 -10.52
CA THR A 53 17.94 3.30 -9.72
C THR A 53 17.18 2.25 -8.90
N ARG A 54 16.78 1.12 -9.53
CA ARG A 54 16.10 0.02 -8.81
C ARG A 54 16.95 -0.60 -7.70
N ILE A 55 18.26 -0.75 -7.93
CA ILE A 55 19.18 -1.28 -6.94
C ILE A 55 19.32 -0.29 -5.79
N THR A 56 19.49 1.00 -6.09
CA THR A 56 19.61 2.06 -5.09
C THR A 56 18.34 2.16 -4.23
N GLU A 57 17.17 2.13 -4.84
CA GLU A 57 15.88 2.12 -4.13
C GLU A 57 15.74 0.90 -3.21
N ARG A 58 16.16 -0.30 -3.67
CA ARG A 58 16.16 -1.51 -2.83
C ARG A 58 17.12 -1.43 -1.65
N ILE A 59 18.31 -0.87 -1.87
CA ILE A 59 19.31 -0.69 -0.81
C ILE A 59 18.81 0.33 0.20
N ASP A 60 18.31 1.48 -0.25
CA ASP A 60 17.75 2.51 0.60
C ASP A 60 16.57 1.99 1.43
N TRP A 61 15.67 1.24 0.80
CA TRP A 61 14.55 0.58 1.50
C TRP A 61 15.04 -0.41 2.57
N ARG A 62 16.07 -1.25 2.28
CA ARG A 62 16.65 -2.18 3.25
C ARG A 62 17.33 -1.46 4.41
N LEU A 63 18.13 -0.43 4.12
CA LEU A 63 18.78 0.36 5.14
C LEU A 63 17.78 1.09 6.05
N LYS A 64 16.70 1.62 5.46
CA LYS A 64 15.59 2.21 6.22
C LYS A 64 14.90 1.18 7.11
N GLN A 65 14.67 -0.04 6.61
CA GLN A 65 14.09 -1.13 7.41
C GLN A 65 15.02 -1.56 8.55
N GLU A 66 16.32 -1.71 8.31
CA GLU A 66 17.28 -2.05 9.35
C GLU A 66 17.41 -0.95 10.40
N HIS A 67 17.47 0.30 9.97
CA HIS A 67 17.52 1.44 10.89
C HIS A 67 16.24 1.54 11.71
N TYR A 68 15.07 1.43 11.08
CA TYR A 68 13.77 1.45 11.75
C TYR A 68 13.67 0.27 12.74
N LYS A 69 14.04 -0.93 12.30
CA LYS A 69 14.06 -2.12 13.16
C LYS A 69 14.96 -1.91 14.38
N LYS A 70 16.18 -1.41 14.18
CA LYS A 70 17.15 -1.19 15.25
C LYS A 70 16.69 -0.11 16.24
N THR A 71 16.14 1.01 15.75
CA THR A 71 15.60 2.09 16.59
C THR A 71 14.37 1.61 17.35
N PHE A 72 13.45 0.93 16.65
CA PHE A 72 12.22 0.42 17.21
C PHE A 72 12.45 -0.74 18.19
N GLU A 73 13.37 -1.68 17.92
CA GLU A 73 13.73 -2.75 18.83
C GLU A 73 14.42 -2.22 20.11
N SER A 74 15.23 -1.15 20.02
CA SER A 74 15.84 -0.52 21.19
C SER A 74 14.80 0.17 22.08
N GLU A 75 13.79 0.81 21.50
CA GLU A 75 12.68 1.41 22.24
C GLU A 75 11.70 0.36 22.79
N LEU A 76 11.57 -0.79 22.09
CA LEU A 76 10.64 -1.86 22.45
C LEU A 76 11.14 -2.78 23.55
N PHE A 77 12.44 -2.91 23.74
CA PHE A 77 13.00 -3.63 24.88
C PHE A 77 12.57 -3.00 26.21
N GLU A 78 12.21 -1.72 26.18
CA GLU A 78 11.66 -0.99 27.33
C GLU A 78 10.11 -1.00 27.40
N ARG A 79 9.42 -1.46 26.33
CA ARG A 79 7.95 -1.49 26.29
C ARG A 79 7.46 -2.93 26.20
N GLU A 80 6.88 -3.46 27.26
CA GLU A 80 6.22 -4.79 27.33
C GLU A 80 5.18 -5.05 26.22
N LEU A 81 4.85 -4.03 25.42
CA LEU A 81 3.74 -4.01 24.47
C LEU A 81 3.83 -5.12 23.40
N PHE A 82 5.04 -5.46 22.93
CA PHE A 82 5.23 -6.47 21.91
C PHE A 82 5.77 -7.80 22.44
N VAL A 83 5.86 -7.94 23.76
CA VAL A 83 6.27 -9.18 24.44
C VAL A 83 5.05 -9.82 25.10
N THR A 84 4.29 -9.04 25.85
CA THR A 84 3.13 -9.54 26.58
C THR A 84 2.01 -9.96 25.61
N ASN A 85 1.54 -11.21 25.72
CA ASN A 85 0.53 -11.80 24.83
C ASN A 85 0.90 -11.76 23.33
N TRP A 86 2.20 -11.80 23.01
CA TRP A 86 2.64 -11.96 21.63
C TRP A 86 2.45 -13.41 21.19
N ASP A 87 1.61 -13.63 20.20
CA ASP A 87 1.27 -14.97 19.70
C ASP A 87 1.04 -14.87 18.18
N ASN A 88 1.81 -15.63 17.43
CA ASN A 88 1.71 -15.69 15.96
C ASN A 88 0.71 -16.78 15.49
N GLU A 89 0.01 -17.46 16.40
CA GLU A 89 -0.96 -18.50 16.05
C GLU A 89 -2.40 -18.08 16.31
N LYS A 90 -2.68 -17.48 17.46
CA LYS A 90 -4.03 -17.14 17.89
C LYS A 90 -4.44 -15.74 17.43
N LEU A 91 -5.63 -15.62 16.86
CA LEU A 91 -6.19 -14.30 16.53
C LEU A 91 -6.46 -13.47 17.79
N ASN A 92 -6.88 -14.09 18.89
CA ASN A 92 -7.09 -13.44 20.18
C ASN A 92 -6.22 -14.12 21.25
N PRO A 93 -4.98 -13.66 21.48
CA PRO A 93 -4.09 -14.21 22.49
C PRO A 93 -4.32 -13.63 23.90
N TYR A 94 -5.18 -12.63 24.03
CA TYR A 94 -5.35 -11.86 25.26
C TYR A 94 -6.15 -12.62 26.30
N SER A 95 -5.60 -12.71 27.52
CA SER A 95 -6.24 -13.30 28.70
C SER A 95 -6.93 -12.24 29.60
N THR A 96 -6.66 -10.96 29.36
CA THR A 96 -7.19 -9.86 30.18
C THR A 96 -8.22 -9.05 29.39
N GLU A 97 -9.23 -8.55 30.12
CA GLU A 97 -10.17 -7.59 29.52
C GLU A 97 -9.51 -6.23 29.26
N PRO A 98 -9.96 -5.51 28.22
CA PRO A 98 -9.48 -4.18 27.95
C PRO A 98 -9.76 -3.20 29.09
N THR A 99 -8.85 -2.28 29.37
CA THR A 99 -9.03 -1.23 30.38
C THR A 99 -10.03 -0.19 29.89
N ILE A 100 -11.14 -0.04 30.62
CA ILE A 100 -12.15 0.99 30.34
C ILE A 100 -11.57 2.37 30.66
N GLY A 101 -11.80 3.35 29.76
CA GLY A 101 -11.26 4.71 29.90
C GLY A 101 -9.82 4.87 29.35
N GLU A 102 -9.21 3.79 28.84
CA GLU A 102 -7.89 3.89 28.21
C GLU A 102 -7.92 4.89 27.06
N ARG A 103 -6.92 5.78 27.06
CA ARG A 103 -6.73 6.81 26.04
C ARG A 103 -5.79 6.29 24.94
N ILE A 104 -6.30 6.11 23.75
CA ILE A 104 -5.60 5.54 22.61
C ILE A 104 -5.35 6.66 21.59
N ASP A 105 -4.09 6.91 21.26
CA ASP A 105 -3.70 7.89 20.23
C ASP A 105 -4.01 7.34 18.82
N ILE A 106 -4.76 8.11 18.03
CA ILE A 106 -5.13 7.75 16.66
C ILE A 106 -4.73 8.82 15.62
N ARG A 107 -3.90 9.79 16.00
CA ARG A 107 -3.51 10.91 15.13
C ARG A 107 -2.70 10.50 13.91
N SER A 108 -1.90 9.45 14.01
CA SER A 108 -1.06 8.93 12.92
C SER A 108 -1.78 7.99 11.97
N TYR A 109 -3.13 7.97 12.01
CA TYR A 109 -3.92 7.10 11.13
C TYR A 109 -3.68 7.41 9.65
N VAL A 110 -3.49 6.35 8.88
CA VAL A 110 -3.48 6.36 7.41
C VAL A 110 -4.55 5.42 6.90
N ASN A 111 -5.37 5.86 5.94
CA ASN A 111 -6.43 5.01 5.39
C ASN A 111 -5.83 3.80 4.66
N PRO A 112 -6.28 2.55 4.96
CA PRO A 112 -5.66 1.34 4.42
C PRO A 112 -5.95 1.11 2.92
N VAL A 113 -6.87 1.86 2.33
CA VAL A 113 -7.22 1.82 0.90
C VAL A 113 -7.32 3.25 0.36
N ARG A 114 -7.20 3.42 -0.96
CA ARG A 114 -7.29 4.74 -1.59
C ARG A 114 -8.72 5.27 -1.75
N THR A 115 -9.72 4.41 -1.56
CA THR A 115 -11.14 4.76 -1.70
C THR A 115 -11.74 5.23 -0.37
N ASN A 116 -12.75 6.08 -0.43
CA ASN A 116 -13.57 6.50 0.70
C ASN A 116 -14.94 5.79 0.75
N VAL A 117 -15.16 4.77 -0.08
CA VAL A 117 -16.45 4.09 -0.16
C VAL A 117 -16.52 2.94 0.82
N VAL A 118 -17.50 3.02 1.73
CA VAL A 118 -17.86 1.96 2.66
C VAL A 118 -18.93 1.08 2.04
N ASN A 119 -18.61 -0.19 1.81
CA ASN A 119 -19.56 -1.18 1.28
C ASN A 119 -20.46 -1.77 2.37
N SER A 120 -19.97 -1.91 3.60
CA SER A 120 -20.72 -2.47 4.71
C SER A 120 -20.18 -2.03 6.06
N HIS A 121 -21.09 -1.64 6.93
CA HIS A 121 -20.81 -1.07 8.25
C HIS A 121 -20.61 -2.14 9.33
N TYR A 122 -20.02 -1.73 10.44
CA TYR A 122 -19.90 -2.53 11.66
C TYR A 122 -21.26 -2.82 12.29
N GLY A 123 -21.44 -4.00 12.89
CA GLY A 123 -22.61 -4.37 13.67
C GLY A 123 -23.37 -5.54 13.13
N TYR A 124 -24.62 -5.74 13.64
CA TYR A 124 -25.43 -6.88 13.27
C TYR A 124 -25.98 -6.75 11.85
N ARG A 125 -25.73 -7.78 11.04
CA ARG A 125 -26.23 -7.92 9.66
C ARG A 125 -27.40 -8.86 9.62
N SER A 126 -28.64 -8.36 9.64
CA SER A 126 -29.86 -9.17 9.65
C SER A 126 -29.94 -10.14 8.46
N ARG A 127 -29.53 -9.69 7.25
CA ARG A 127 -29.50 -10.54 6.05
C ARG A 127 -28.63 -11.80 6.21
N PHE A 128 -27.61 -11.76 7.05
CA PHE A 128 -26.65 -12.86 7.24
C PHE A 128 -26.78 -13.51 8.62
N GLY A 129 -27.68 -13.02 9.49
CA GLY A 129 -27.88 -13.55 10.85
C GLY A 129 -26.65 -13.49 11.74
N ARG A 130 -25.72 -12.54 11.53
CA ARG A 130 -24.43 -12.48 12.23
C ARG A 130 -23.91 -11.07 12.41
N ASN A 131 -23.01 -10.91 13.38
CA ASN A 131 -22.28 -9.67 13.57
C ASN A 131 -21.16 -9.50 12.54
N HIS A 132 -20.93 -8.26 12.14
CA HIS A 132 -19.79 -7.77 11.39
C HIS A 132 -18.86 -7.03 12.36
N TYR A 133 -17.67 -7.55 12.55
CA TYR A 133 -16.72 -7.07 13.54
C TYR A 133 -15.78 -5.98 13.02
N GLY A 134 -15.99 -5.52 11.80
CA GLY A 134 -15.21 -4.48 11.13
C GLY A 134 -16.06 -3.64 10.20
N ILE A 135 -15.40 -3.04 9.24
CA ILE A 135 -15.98 -2.31 8.13
C ILE A 135 -15.47 -2.90 6.81
N ASP A 136 -16.32 -2.98 5.80
CA ASP A 136 -15.90 -3.40 4.48
C ASP A 136 -15.70 -2.16 3.60
N LEU A 137 -14.45 -1.92 3.20
CA LEU A 137 -14.05 -0.82 2.34
C LEU A 137 -13.97 -1.30 0.89
N LYS A 138 -14.48 -0.51 -0.04
CA LYS A 138 -14.40 -0.83 -1.47
C LYS A 138 -12.93 -0.98 -1.87
N ALA A 139 -12.61 -2.09 -2.50
CA ALA A 139 -11.31 -2.35 -3.11
C ALA A 139 -11.51 -3.31 -4.28
N SER A 140 -10.72 -3.16 -5.34
CA SER A 140 -10.67 -4.09 -6.45
C SER A 140 -9.58 -5.13 -6.21
N THR A 141 -9.74 -6.34 -6.75
CA THR A 141 -8.66 -7.32 -6.73
C THR A 141 -7.42 -6.72 -7.40
N GLY A 142 -6.29 -6.75 -6.69
CA GLY A 142 -5.04 -6.14 -7.17
C GLY A 142 -4.70 -4.80 -6.51
N ASP A 143 -5.65 -4.12 -5.86
CA ASP A 143 -5.38 -2.87 -5.14
C ASP A 143 -4.41 -3.12 -3.98
N THR A 144 -3.49 -2.18 -3.77
CA THR A 144 -2.55 -2.24 -2.64
C THR A 144 -3.24 -1.84 -1.34
N ILE A 145 -3.01 -2.65 -0.30
CA ILE A 145 -3.49 -2.41 1.07
C ILE A 145 -2.32 -1.91 1.92
N TYR A 146 -2.59 -0.89 2.72
CA TYR A 146 -1.60 -0.17 3.51
C TYR A 146 -1.83 -0.32 5.01
N ALA A 147 -0.74 -0.24 5.80
CA ALA A 147 -0.81 -0.24 7.26
C ALA A 147 -1.46 1.06 7.78
N ALA A 148 -2.45 0.93 8.66
CA ALA A 148 -3.18 2.09 9.22
C ALA A 148 -2.36 2.88 10.25
N PHE A 149 -1.43 2.24 10.93
CA PHE A 149 -0.47 2.83 11.87
C PHE A 149 0.85 2.07 11.80
N SER A 150 1.91 2.68 12.30
CA SER A 150 3.18 1.98 12.52
C SER A 150 3.02 0.86 13.54
N GLY A 151 3.74 -0.26 13.35
CA GLY A 151 3.64 -1.39 14.26
C GLY A 151 4.40 -2.63 13.80
N LYS A 152 4.10 -3.76 14.41
CA LYS A 152 4.71 -5.06 14.13
C LYS A 152 3.64 -6.05 13.65
N ILE A 153 3.94 -6.75 12.55
CA ILE A 153 3.08 -7.78 11.98
C ILE A 153 2.99 -8.95 12.96
N ARG A 154 1.80 -9.21 13.49
CA ARG A 154 1.59 -10.31 14.41
C ARG A 154 1.12 -11.59 13.71
N LEU A 155 0.23 -11.47 12.73
CA LEU A 155 -0.28 -12.62 11.96
C LEU A 155 -0.24 -12.32 10.46
N THR A 156 0.12 -13.37 9.70
CA THR A 156 -0.12 -13.50 8.26
C THR A 156 -0.69 -14.89 8.02
N LYS A 157 -2.01 -15.05 8.06
CA LYS A 157 -2.68 -16.37 8.06
C LYS A 157 -3.73 -16.47 6.95
N PHE A 158 -4.17 -17.68 6.70
CA PHE A 158 -5.28 -18.00 5.81
C PHE A 158 -6.40 -18.70 6.55
N ASP A 159 -7.59 -18.09 6.56
CA ASP A 159 -8.83 -18.65 7.10
C ASP A 159 -9.87 -18.82 5.98
N ARG A 160 -10.02 -20.03 5.49
CA ARG A 160 -10.93 -20.36 4.39
C ARG A 160 -12.40 -20.03 4.68
N GLY A 161 -12.83 -20.20 5.92
CA GLY A 161 -14.23 -20.01 6.35
C GLY A 161 -14.56 -18.62 6.86
N GLY A 162 -13.58 -17.74 6.97
CA GLY A 162 -13.70 -16.39 7.53
C GLY A 162 -12.94 -15.34 6.73
N TYR A 163 -11.83 -14.87 7.27
CA TYR A 163 -11.08 -13.70 6.76
C TYR A 163 -10.32 -13.92 5.44
N GLY A 164 -10.21 -15.16 4.92
CA GLY A 164 -9.35 -15.47 3.78
C GLY A 164 -7.87 -15.29 4.13
N PHE A 165 -7.07 -14.75 3.22
CA PHE A 165 -5.75 -14.24 3.57
C PHE A 165 -5.93 -12.96 4.39
N TYR A 166 -5.33 -12.92 5.58
CA TYR A 166 -5.44 -11.77 6.46
C TYR A 166 -4.13 -11.44 7.17
N VAL A 167 -3.94 -10.17 7.44
CA VAL A 167 -2.82 -9.63 8.22
C VAL A 167 -3.37 -9.04 9.51
N VAL A 168 -2.67 -9.24 10.63
CA VAL A 168 -2.92 -8.52 11.87
C VAL A 168 -1.65 -7.77 12.26
N ILE A 169 -1.79 -6.49 12.52
CA ILE A 169 -0.70 -5.62 12.99
C ILE A 169 -1.03 -5.17 14.40
N ARG A 170 -0.08 -5.33 15.32
CA ARG A 170 -0.10 -4.70 16.63
C ARG A 170 0.65 -3.38 16.56
N HIS A 171 0.05 -2.31 17.07
CA HIS A 171 0.55 -0.95 16.98
C HIS A 171 1.03 -0.42 18.32
N GLU A 172 1.89 0.60 18.29
CA GLU A 172 2.41 1.26 19.50
C GLU A 172 1.32 1.90 20.36
N ASN A 173 0.21 2.28 19.75
CA ASN A 173 -0.96 2.85 20.43
C ASN A 173 -1.84 1.80 21.11
N LYS A 174 -1.38 0.55 21.27
CA LYS A 174 -2.07 -0.59 21.87
C LYS A 174 -3.25 -1.15 21.06
N LEU A 175 -3.55 -0.60 19.89
CA LEU A 175 -4.51 -1.19 18.96
C LEU A 175 -3.90 -2.35 18.20
N GLU A 176 -4.76 -3.24 17.75
CA GLU A 176 -4.49 -4.11 16.61
C GLU A 176 -5.42 -3.73 15.46
N THR A 177 -4.90 -3.83 14.24
CA THR A 177 -5.71 -3.77 13.03
C THR A 177 -5.66 -5.08 12.28
N LEU A 178 -6.80 -5.46 11.70
CA LEU A 178 -6.94 -6.66 10.88
C LEU A 178 -7.34 -6.26 9.46
N TYR A 179 -6.68 -6.88 8.49
CA TYR A 179 -6.88 -6.67 7.04
C TYR A 179 -7.21 -8.00 6.39
N GLY A 180 -8.47 -8.20 6.03
CA GLY A 180 -8.99 -9.47 5.52
C GLY A 180 -9.27 -9.46 4.02
N HIS A 181 -9.58 -10.65 3.48
CA HIS A 181 -9.93 -10.97 2.10
C HIS A 181 -8.84 -10.64 1.07
N LEU A 182 -7.58 -10.61 1.52
CA LEU A 182 -6.43 -10.34 0.66
C LEU A 182 -6.25 -11.46 -0.38
N SER A 183 -5.54 -11.17 -1.46
CA SER A 183 -5.07 -12.17 -2.43
C SER A 183 -3.65 -12.66 -2.15
N ARG A 184 -2.82 -11.81 -1.53
CA ARG A 184 -1.46 -12.15 -1.10
C ARG A 184 -0.93 -11.19 -0.05
N PHE A 185 0.06 -11.64 0.70
CA PHE A 185 0.83 -10.81 1.63
C PHE A 185 2.00 -10.14 0.92
N LEU A 186 2.36 -8.92 1.36
CA LEU A 186 3.60 -8.24 1.00
C LEU A 186 4.58 -8.19 2.17
N VAL A 187 4.15 -8.68 3.34
CA VAL A 187 4.87 -8.68 4.62
C VAL A 187 4.89 -10.08 5.22
N LYS A 188 5.71 -10.28 6.24
CA LYS A 188 5.79 -11.52 7.03
C LYS A 188 5.63 -11.24 8.51
N GLU A 189 5.31 -12.29 9.27
CA GLU A 189 5.22 -12.21 10.74
C GLU A 189 6.50 -11.68 11.36
N ASN A 190 6.34 -10.93 12.43
CA ASN A 190 7.40 -10.23 13.17
C ASN A 190 8.13 -9.11 12.39
N GLN A 191 7.69 -8.76 11.19
CA GLN A 191 8.20 -7.61 10.46
C GLN A 191 7.60 -6.31 11.03
N TYR A 192 8.43 -5.27 11.14
CA TYR A 192 7.97 -3.92 11.45
C TYR A 192 7.55 -3.21 10.18
N VAL A 193 6.48 -2.41 10.28
CA VAL A 193 5.94 -1.59 9.21
C VAL A 193 5.61 -0.20 9.72
N LYS A 194 5.73 0.79 8.84
CA LYS A 194 5.26 2.16 9.09
C LYS A 194 3.82 2.32 8.64
N GLU A 195 3.16 3.33 9.19
CA GLU A 195 1.88 3.79 8.65
C GLU A 195 2.02 4.13 7.16
N GLY A 196 1.06 3.70 6.35
CA GLY A 196 1.08 3.87 4.90
C GLY A 196 2.01 2.92 4.15
N GLU A 197 2.72 2.01 4.82
CA GLU A 197 3.51 0.96 4.15
C GLU A 197 2.61 -0.12 3.55
N ALA A 198 2.96 -0.61 2.35
CA ALA A 198 2.21 -1.66 1.66
C ALA A 198 2.36 -3.00 2.37
N ILE A 199 1.24 -3.61 2.78
CA ILE A 199 1.21 -4.86 3.58
C ILE A 199 0.58 -6.03 2.86
N GLY A 200 -0.21 -5.79 1.83
CA GLY A 200 -0.90 -6.84 1.09
C GLY A 200 -1.57 -6.32 -0.17
N ILE A 201 -2.15 -7.25 -0.91
CA ILE A 201 -2.93 -6.96 -2.11
C ILE A 201 -4.36 -7.40 -1.87
N ALA A 202 -5.32 -6.54 -2.17
CA ALA A 202 -6.75 -6.83 -2.07
C ALA A 202 -7.14 -8.02 -2.95
N GLY A 203 -8.12 -8.78 -2.52
CA GLY A 203 -8.63 -9.95 -3.20
C GLY A 203 -10.09 -10.20 -2.92
N ASN A 204 -10.46 -11.48 -3.01
CA ASN A 204 -11.81 -11.97 -2.74
C ASN A 204 -11.72 -13.38 -2.09
N THR A 205 -10.83 -13.55 -1.11
CA THR A 205 -10.58 -14.84 -0.46
C THR A 205 -11.38 -15.01 0.82
N GLY A 206 -11.53 -16.26 1.29
CA GLY A 206 -12.33 -16.56 2.47
C GLY A 206 -13.82 -16.40 2.23
N ARG A 207 -14.56 -15.98 3.26
CA ARG A 207 -16.02 -15.76 3.18
C ARG A 207 -16.36 -14.36 2.70
N SER A 208 -16.13 -14.12 1.43
CA SER A 208 -16.40 -12.85 0.73
C SER A 208 -17.34 -13.07 -0.45
N THR A 209 -18.21 -12.12 -0.74
CA THR A 209 -19.16 -12.14 -1.87
C THR A 209 -18.68 -11.31 -3.08
N GLY A 210 -17.56 -10.62 -2.94
CA GLY A 210 -16.96 -9.79 -3.99
C GLY A 210 -15.72 -9.07 -3.46
N PRO A 211 -14.85 -8.53 -4.33
CA PRO A 211 -13.61 -7.88 -3.92
C PRO A 211 -13.87 -6.69 -2.98
N HIS A 212 -13.23 -6.68 -1.82
CA HIS A 212 -13.23 -5.60 -0.84
C HIS A 212 -12.14 -5.82 0.19
N LEU A 213 -11.80 -4.80 0.98
CA LEU A 213 -11.03 -4.93 2.19
C LEU A 213 -11.96 -5.03 3.38
N HIS A 214 -11.90 -6.13 4.13
CA HIS A 214 -12.44 -6.20 5.48
C HIS A 214 -11.44 -5.63 6.46
N PHE A 215 -11.81 -4.59 7.22
CA PHE A 215 -10.91 -3.82 8.10
C PHE A 215 -11.48 -3.74 9.53
N GLU A 216 -10.67 -4.11 10.53
CA GLU A 216 -11.05 -4.06 11.94
C GLU A 216 -10.06 -3.27 12.78
N PHE A 217 -10.58 -2.58 13.79
CA PHE A 217 -9.84 -2.15 14.96
C PHE A 217 -10.13 -3.07 16.14
N ARG A 218 -9.07 -3.43 16.86
CA ARG A 218 -9.14 -4.26 18.05
C ARG A 218 -8.31 -3.66 19.18
N TYR A 219 -8.82 -3.78 20.42
CA TYR A 219 -8.07 -3.46 21.63
C TYR A 219 -8.20 -4.65 22.58
N ASN A 220 -7.06 -5.26 22.96
CA ASN A 220 -7.00 -6.51 23.71
C ASN A 220 -7.99 -7.56 23.18
N GLY A 221 -8.00 -7.79 21.87
CA GLY A 221 -8.86 -8.76 21.20
C GLY A 221 -10.32 -8.36 21.02
N LYS A 222 -10.80 -7.30 21.65
CA LYS A 222 -12.18 -6.82 21.47
C LYS A 222 -12.28 -5.89 20.27
N CYS A 223 -13.20 -6.20 19.37
CA CYS A 223 -13.44 -5.37 18.19
C CYS A 223 -14.08 -4.03 18.58
N ILE A 224 -13.64 -2.98 17.92
CA ILE A 224 -14.16 -1.62 18.06
C ILE A 224 -14.76 -1.21 16.73
N ASN A 225 -15.93 -0.56 16.75
CA ASN A 225 -16.53 -0.01 15.53
C ASN A 225 -15.59 1.04 14.91
N PRO A 226 -15.03 0.81 13.70
CA PRO A 226 -14.08 1.71 13.07
C PRO A 226 -14.63 3.13 12.84
N GLU A 227 -15.94 3.27 12.59
CA GLU A 227 -16.60 4.55 12.33
C GLU A 227 -16.73 5.43 13.59
N LYS A 228 -16.37 4.91 14.77
CA LYS A 228 -16.25 5.69 16.00
C LYS A 228 -14.87 6.33 16.18
N LEU A 229 -13.90 5.87 15.40
CA LEU A 229 -12.52 6.37 15.41
C LEU A 229 -12.25 7.26 14.21
N ILE A 230 -12.73 6.82 13.03
CA ILE A 230 -12.35 7.36 11.73
C ILE A 230 -13.58 7.83 10.97
N ASP A 231 -13.46 8.99 10.34
CA ASP A 231 -14.32 9.45 9.27
C ASP A 231 -13.76 8.91 7.95
N PHE A 232 -14.45 7.94 7.36
CA PHE A 232 -14.02 7.30 6.10
C PHE A 232 -14.33 8.13 4.85
N GLU A 233 -15.12 9.21 4.96
CA GLU A 233 -15.30 10.16 3.85
C GLU A 233 -14.07 11.06 3.68
N THR A 234 -13.53 11.52 4.80
CA THR A 234 -12.36 12.41 4.84
C THR A 234 -11.04 11.68 5.07
N HIS A 235 -11.07 10.36 5.33
CA HIS A 235 -9.91 9.53 5.70
C HIS A 235 -9.17 10.04 6.94
N SER A 236 -9.88 10.66 7.87
CA SER A 236 -9.28 11.34 9.02
C SER A 236 -9.81 10.79 10.34
N PRO A 237 -9.02 10.79 11.42
CA PRO A 237 -9.52 10.52 12.74
C PRO A 237 -10.60 11.53 13.16
N LEU A 238 -11.67 11.06 13.78
CA LEU A 238 -12.73 11.93 14.32
C LEU A 238 -12.23 12.85 15.43
N THR A 239 -11.23 12.38 16.18
CA THR A 239 -10.53 13.11 17.26
C THR A 239 -9.08 12.67 17.29
N GLY A 240 -8.20 13.37 18.02
CA GLY A 240 -6.80 12.94 18.18
C GLY A 240 -6.63 11.69 19.06
N PHE A 241 -7.64 11.35 19.86
CA PHE A 241 -7.60 10.23 20.80
C PHE A 241 -8.96 9.53 20.87
N TYR A 242 -8.93 8.20 20.95
CA TYR A 242 -10.10 7.39 21.25
C TYR A 242 -10.07 6.98 22.73
N ILE A 243 -11.19 7.15 23.44
CA ILE A 243 -11.36 6.64 24.80
C ILE A 243 -12.09 5.32 24.72
N TYR A 244 -11.42 4.23 25.13
CA TYR A 244 -12.02 2.90 25.08
C TYR A 244 -13.20 2.77 26.05
N ALA A 245 -14.33 2.36 25.52
CA ALA A 245 -15.49 1.95 26.30
C ALA A 245 -16.19 0.77 25.58
N PRO A 246 -16.54 -0.31 26.31
CA PRO A 246 -17.30 -1.41 25.74
C PRO A 246 -18.68 -0.95 25.28
N GLU A 247 -19.24 -1.62 24.27
CA GLU A 247 -20.52 -1.24 23.67
C GLU A 247 -21.67 -1.15 24.67
N SER A 248 -21.69 -2.04 25.67
CA SER A 248 -22.72 -2.08 26.73
C SER A 248 -22.71 -0.87 27.65
N ASN A 249 -21.57 -0.18 27.81
CA ASN A 249 -21.41 0.93 28.77
C ASN A 249 -21.61 2.33 28.15
N ARG A 250 -21.87 2.44 26.85
CA ARG A 250 -21.93 3.75 26.16
C ARG A 250 -23.20 4.56 26.41
N LYS A 251 -24.25 4.00 26.99
CA LYS A 251 -25.45 4.77 27.33
C LYS A 251 -25.20 5.90 28.34
N ASN A 252 -24.10 5.88 29.09
CA ASN A 252 -23.80 6.81 30.17
C ASN A 252 -22.60 7.75 29.99
N ILE A 253 -21.82 7.57 28.91
CA ILE A 253 -20.74 8.51 28.62
C ILE A 253 -21.27 9.53 27.60
N ASN A 254 -22.02 10.52 28.10
CA ASN A 254 -22.29 11.73 27.32
C ASN A 254 -20.97 12.46 27.10
N VAL A 255 -20.43 12.29 25.86
CA VAL A 255 -19.27 13.05 25.39
C VAL A 255 -19.68 14.52 25.33
N ALA A 256 -19.29 15.26 26.37
CA ALA A 256 -19.49 16.69 26.49
C ALA A 256 -18.55 17.49 25.56
N SER A 257 -18.35 17.12 24.31
CA SER A 257 -17.46 17.87 23.41
C SER A 257 -17.95 18.14 21.99
N ASN A 258 -19.12 17.65 21.56
CA ASN A 258 -19.57 17.90 20.18
C ASN A 258 -20.80 18.81 20.03
N ARG A 259 -21.16 19.60 21.07
CA ARG A 259 -22.27 20.60 20.94
C ARG A 259 -21.84 21.94 20.35
N THR A 260 -20.57 22.25 20.24
CA THR A 260 -20.11 23.60 19.83
C THR A 260 -19.96 23.75 18.29
N VAL A 261 -19.83 22.67 17.53
CA VAL A 261 -19.57 22.77 16.07
C VAL A 261 -20.85 22.78 15.22
N ARG A 262 -22.00 22.28 15.73
CA ARG A 262 -23.24 22.22 14.94
C ARG A 262 -24.11 23.48 14.97
N LYS A 263 -23.78 24.53 15.73
CA LYS A 263 -24.59 25.79 15.79
C LYS A 263 -24.21 26.84 14.75
N HIS A 264 -23.16 26.68 13.93
CA HIS A 264 -22.72 27.69 12.97
C HIS A 264 -23.11 27.44 11.50
N LYS A 265 -23.84 26.37 11.20
CA LYS A 265 -24.24 26.05 9.79
C LYS A 265 -25.74 26.24 9.49
N LYS A 266 -26.48 26.98 10.33
CA LYS A 266 -27.91 27.27 10.11
C LYS A 266 -28.25 28.76 10.09
N ARG A 267 -27.33 29.64 9.68
CA ARG A 267 -27.63 31.03 9.32
C ARG A 267 -26.70 31.47 8.19
N ARG A 268 -27.06 31.15 6.97
CA ARG A 268 -26.89 31.95 5.75
C ARG A 268 -27.78 31.38 4.67
#